data_5fc2b4b7c65b916661a4323f73bfcea9
#
_entry.id   5fc2b4b7c65b916661a4323f73bfcea9
#
_cell.length_a   1.000
_cell.length_b   1.000
_cell.length_c   1.000
_cell.angle_alpha   90.00
_cell.angle_beta   90.00
_cell.angle_gamma   90.00
#
_symmetry.space_group_name_H-M   'P 1'
#
loop_
_entity.id
_entity.type
_entity.pdbx_description
1 polymer ?
#
loop_
_entity_poly.entity_id
_entity_poly.type
_entity_poly.pdbx_seq_one_letter_code
_entity_poly.pdbx_strand_id
1 'polypeptide(L)'
;MEPFMVARRALVALSLAAVALSACGQKPAAPSSASDTLTVAATAIPHAEVLEFIKPKLAADGLKIEIKVFNDYVQPNTQVAEKHIDVSYFETLPYLETFNKDKGTHLVPIKGVHIEPMGLYSAKLKSVAEIPQGATVAIPNDASTEGRALLLLSRNGVITLKDAADALSSLKDIVGNPKGLKFKELEGATLPRVLNQVDLAIINTNYALDAKLNPTKDALLIEDSKSPYVNYLVGRLDNKDDPRVKKLAAALTTPEVRAFMQQKYEGAVVPAF
;
A
#
# COMPACT_ATOMS: atom_id res chain seq x y z
N MET A 1 -24.84 -30.95 85.49
CA MET A 1 -23.79 -29.97 85.07
C MET A 1 -23.04 -30.59 83.95
N GLU A 2 -23.13 -29.96 82.76
CA GLU A 2 -22.29 -30.12 81.58
C GLU A 2 -22.35 -31.40 80.75
N PRO A 3 -23.13 -31.47 79.70
CA PRO A 3 -22.76 -32.18 78.50
C PRO A 3 -22.90 -31.31 77.23
N PHE A 4 -22.31 -30.11 77.20
CA PHE A 4 -22.42 -29.20 76.05
C PHE A 4 -21.08 -28.88 75.36
N MET A 5 -19.99 -29.49 75.77
CA MET A 5 -18.62 -29.11 75.19
C MET A 5 -18.01 -30.11 74.26
N VAL A 6 -18.61 -31.23 73.92
CA VAL A 6 -18.05 -32.26 73.03
C VAL A 6 -18.57 -32.11 71.58
N ALA A 7 -19.72 -31.48 71.38
CA ALA A 7 -20.34 -31.39 70.03
C ALA A 7 -19.73 -30.25 69.17
N ARG A 8 -18.96 -29.32 69.73
CA ARG A 8 -18.39 -28.21 68.96
C ARG A 8 -17.02 -28.52 68.30
N ARG A 9 -16.36 -29.60 68.71
CA ARG A 9 -15.05 -29.96 68.12
C ARG A 9 -15.14 -30.92 66.92
N ALA A 10 -16.25 -31.58 66.74
CA ALA A 10 -16.46 -32.51 65.59
C ALA A 10 -16.93 -31.80 64.30
N LEU A 11 -17.48 -30.58 64.41
CA LEU A 11 -17.99 -29.83 63.24
C LEU A 11 -16.92 -28.95 62.55
N VAL A 12 -15.76 -28.72 63.19
CA VAL A 12 -14.70 -27.92 62.59
C VAL A 12 -13.69 -28.80 61.79
N ALA A 13 -13.65 -30.08 62.04
CA ALA A 13 -12.75 -31.01 61.31
C ALA A 13 -13.33 -31.48 59.97
N LEU A 14 -14.63 -31.31 59.69
CA LEU A 14 -15.26 -31.72 58.43
C LEU A 14 -15.33 -30.62 57.38
N SER A 15 -15.07 -29.34 57.74
CA SER A 15 -15.11 -28.21 56.84
C SER A 15 -13.76 -27.89 56.18
N LEU A 16 -12.66 -28.51 56.60
CA LEU A 16 -11.33 -28.30 55.95
C LEU A 16 -11.00 -29.32 54.85
N ALA A 17 -11.79 -30.38 54.67
CA ALA A 17 -11.52 -31.39 53.64
C ALA A 17 -12.20 -31.07 52.28
N ALA A 18 -13.08 -30.08 52.20
CA ALA A 18 -13.83 -29.75 50.99
C ALA A 18 -13.22 -28.69 50.10
N VAL A 19 -12.12 -28.01 50.52
CA VAL A 19 -11.49 -26.91 49.77
C VAL A 19 -10.30 -27.38 48.88
N ALA A 20 -9.85 -28.62 49.02
CA ALA A 20 -8.67 -29.13 48.30
C ALA A 20 -8.97 -29.76 46.93
N LEU A 21 -10.22 -29.82 46.43
CA LEU A 21 -10.58 -30.47 45.15
C LEU A 21 -11.00 -29.53 44.03
N SER A 22 -10.91 -28.19 44.22
CA SER A 22 -11.25 -27.20 43.17
C SER A 22 -10.05 -26.67 42.39
N ALA A 23 -8.85 -27.23 42.55
CA ALA A 23 -7.62 -26.77 41.91
C ALA A 23 -7.13 -27.75 40.82
N CYS A 24 -8.03 -28.32 40.01
CA CYS A 24 -7.63 -29.10 38.85
C CYS A 24 -8.56 -28.78 37.69
N GLY A 25 -8.05 -28.00 36.72
CA GLY A 25 -8.70 -27.91 35.42
C GLY A 25 -8.73 -26.56 34.76
N GLN A 26 -7.80 -25.65 35.02
CA GLN A 26 -7.49 -24.68 33.98
C GLN A 26 -6.61 -25.38 32.94
N LYS A 27 -7.28 -25.99 31.94
CA LYS A 27 -6.61 -26.28 30.68
C LYS A 27 -5.87 -25.01 30.27
N PRO A 28 -4.56 -25.07 29.94
CA PRO A 28 -3.93 -23.95 29.28
C PRO A 28 -4.83 -23.59 28.08
N ALA A 29 -5.24 -22.35 27.97
CA ALA A 29 -5.90 -21.86 26.78
C ALA A 29 -4.98 -22.26 25.62
N ALA A 30 -5.47 -23.11 24.74
CA ALA A 30 -4.77 -23.41 23.51
C ALA A 30 -4.42 -22.07 22.87
N PRO A 31 -3.19 -21.87 22.35
CA PRO A 31 -2.86 -20.66 21.64
C PRO A 31 -3.99 -20.47 20.61
N SER A 32 -4.64 -19.30 20.65
CA SER A 32 -5.62 -18.89 19.67
C SER A 32 -5.04 -19.28 18.31
N SER A 33 -5.63 -20.24 17.62
CA SER A 33 -5.22 -20.57 16.27
C SER A 33 -5.32 -19.26 15.49
N ALA A 34 -4.18 -18.67 15.12
CA ALA A 34 -4.16 -17.55 14.23
C ALA A 34 -5.08 -17.93 13.07
N SER A 35 -6.06 -17.10 12.76
CA SER A 35 -7.00 -17.43 11.69
C SER A 35 -6.17 -17.77 10.45
N ASP A 36 -6.49 -18.85 9.74
CA ASP A 36 -5.80 -19.21 8.48
C ASP A 36 -6.01 -18.16 7.38
N THR A 37 -6.69 -17.08 7.72
CA THR A 37 -6.99 -15.94 6.82
C THR A 37 -6.06 -14.77 7.14
N LEU A 38 -5.42 -14.24 6.09
CA LEU A 38 -4.60 -13.03 6.13
C LEU A 38 -5.36 -11.90 5.42
N THR A 39 -5.55 -10.76 6.09
CA THR A 39 -6.19 -9.58 5.51
C THR A 39 -5.18 -8.71 4.79
N VAL A 40 -5.50 -8.28 3.56
CA VAL A 40 -4.60 -7.50 2.70
C VAL A 40 -5.31 -6.26 2.19
N ALA A 41 -4.80 -5.06 2.54
CA ALA A 41 -5.24 -3.80 1.95
C ALA A 41 -4.56 -3.59 0.59
N ALA A 42 -5.31 -3.15 -0.41
CA ALA A 42 -4.80 -2.90 -1.74
C ALA A 42 -5.62 -1.82 -2.47
N THR A 43 -5.04 -1.16 -3.48
CA THR A 43 -5.84 -0.42 -4.47
C THR A 43 -6.40 -1.38 -5.51
N ALA A 44 -7.44 -0.95 -6.24
CA ALA A 44 -8.19 -1.82 -7.15
C ALA A 44 -7.30 -2.44 -8.25
N ILE A 45 -6.62 -1.60 -9.03
CA ILE A 45 -5.79 -1.98 -10.17
C ILE A 45 -4.39 -1.38 -9.99
N PRO A 46 -3.31 -2.14 -10.17
CA PRO A 46 -3.24 -3.58 -10.47
C PRO A 46 -3.28 -4.47 -9.22
N HIS A 47 -3.18 -3.90 -8.02
CA HIS A 47 -2.82 -4.58 -6.78
C HIS A 47 -3.83 -5.65 -6.37
N ALA A 48 -5.12 -5.29 -6.24
CA ALA A 48 -6.17 -6.26 -5.91
C ALA A 48 -6.33 -7.33 -7.01
N GLU A 49 -6.16 -6.96 -8.29
CA GLU A 49 -6.24 -7.93 -9.39
C GLU A 49 -5.11 -8.97 -9.33
N VAL A 50 -3.89 -8.56 -8.96
CA VAL A 50 -2.76 -9.48 -8.76
C VAL A 50 -3.02 -10.40 -7.56
N LEU A 51 -3.58 -9.86 -6.47
CA LEU A 51 -3.96 -10.66 -5.30
C LEU A 51 -5.07 -11.66 -5.63
N GLU A 52 -6.10 -11.25 -6.38
CA GLU A 52 -7.17 -12.16 -6.81
C GLU A 52 -6.65 -13.26 -7.75
N PHE A 53 -5.67 -12.97 -8.60
CA PHE A 53 -5.02 -13.97 -9.45
C PHE A 53 -4.32 -15.07 -8.65
N ILE A 54 -3.62 -14.72 -7.55
CA ILE A 54 -2.89 -15.71 -6.73
C ILE A 54 -3.76 -16.37 -5.65
N LYS A 55 -4.92 -15.81 -5.32
CA LYS A 55 -5.79 -16.24 -4.23
C LYS A 55 -6.22 -17.71 -4.29
N PRO A 56 -6.62 -18.26 -5.45
CA PRO A 56 -6.98 -19.68 -5.54
C PRO A 56 -5.80 -20.62 -5.21
N LYS A 57 -4.59 -20.29 -5.69
CA LYS A 57 -3.37 -21.06 -5.41
C LYS A 57 -3.01 -20.98 -3.93
N LEU A 58 -3.04 -19.79 -3.33
CA LEU A 58 -2.79 -19.61 -1.90
C LEU A 58 -3.77 -20.44 -1.05
N ALA A 59 -5.06 -20.46 -1.43
CA ALA A 59 -6.08 -21.25 -0.73
C ALA A 59 -5.81 -22.75 -0.83
N ALA A 60 -5.42 -23.25 -2.01
CA ALA A 60 -5.02 -24.64 -2.21
C ALA A 60 -3.79 -25.02 -1.36
N ASP A 61 -2.89 -24.07 -1.15
CA ASP A 61 -1.70 -24.19 -0.32
C ASP A 61 -1.99 -23.93 1.19
N GLY A 62 -3.26 -23.80 1.60
CA GLY A 62 -3.69 -23.64 2.99
C GLY A 62 -3.61 -22.21 3.55
N LEU A 63 -3.49 -21.19 2.71
CA LEU A 63 -3.57 -19.78 3.13
C LEU A 63 -4.75 -19.09 2.45
N LYS A 64 -5.74 -18.68 3.22
CA LYS A 64 -6.82 -17.81 2.76
C LYS A 64 -6.40 -16.35 2.86
N ILE A 65 -6.67 -15.56 1.83
CA ILE A 65 -6.51 -14.10 1.88
C ILE A 65 -7.86 -13.41 1.74
N GLU A 66 -8.07 -12.36 2.50
CA GLU A 66 -9.20 -11.44 2.39
C GLU A 66 -8.68 -10.10 1.91
N ILE A 67 -9.11 -9.66 0.70
CA ILE A 67 -8.64 -8.44 0.07
C ILE A 67 -9.61 -7.31 0.41
N LYS A 68 -9.07 -6.23 0.97
CA LYS A 68 -9.79 -4.99 1.27
C LYS A 68 -9.33 -3.91 0.29
N VAL A 69 -10.21 -3.51 -0.61
CA VAL A 69 -9.90 -2.51 -1.65
C VAL A 69 -10.15 -1.10 -1.12
N PHE A 70 -9.19 -0.21 -1.35
CA PHE A 70 -9.22 1.20 -0.99
C PHE A 70 -9.02 2.07 -2.24
N ASN A 71 -9.60 3.28 -2.22
CA ASN A 71 -9.50 4.24 -3.32
C ASN A 71 -8.53 5.40 -3.02
N ASP A 72 -7.84 5.35 -1.88
CA ASP A 72 -6.85 6.33 -1.44
C ASP A 72 -5.59 5.62 -0.90
N TYR A 73 -4.54 6.40 -0.61
CA TYR A 73 -3.26 5.85 -0.12
C TYR A 73 -3.07 5.96 1.39
N VAL A 74 -3.94 6.70 2.10
CA VAL A 74 -3.80 6.93 3.54
C VAL A 74 -4.42 5.80 4.35
N GLN A 75 -5.64 5.39 3.97
CA GLN A 75 -6.41 4.38 4.72
C GLN A 75 -5.74 3.00 4.76
N PRO A 76 -5.17 2.46 3.67
CA PRO A 76 -4.50 1.16 3.72
C PRO A 76 -3.46 1.07 4.84
N ASN A 77 -2.56 2.04 4.90
CA ASN A 77 -1.50 2.08 5.90
C ASN A 77 -2.01 2.35 7.31
N THR A 78 -3.02 3.22 7.45
CA THR A 78 -3.67 3.47 8.74
C THR A 78 -4.26 2.17 9.32
N GLN A 79 -5.01 1.42 8.51
CA GLN A 79 -5.61 0.15 8.93
C GLN A 79 -4.56 -0.91 9.30
N VAL A 80 -3.42 -0.94 8.58
CA VAL A 80 -2.31 -1.85 8.91
C VAL A 80 -1.62 -1.41 10.21
N ALA A 81 -1.35 -0.11 10.38
CA ALA A 81 -0.71 0.41 11.59
C ALA A 81 -1.55 0.18 12.84
N GLU A 82 -2.88 0.32 12.73
CA GLU A 82 -3.86 0.09 13.80
C GLU A 82 -4.20 -1.39 14.02
N LYS A 83 -3.59 -2.31 13.26
CA LYS A 83 -3.80 -3.78 13.35
C LYS A 83 -5.20 -4.26 12.96
N HIS A 84 -5.97 -3.46 12.23
CA HIS A 84 -7.27 -3.85 11.68
C HIS A 84 -7.10 -4.71 10.42
N ILE A 85 -6.00 -4.52 9.70
CA ILE A 85 -5.57 -5.30 8.53
C ILE A 85 -4.13 -5.77 8.77
N ASP A 86 -3.79 -6.95 8.27
CA ASP A 86 -2.48 -7.56 8.52
C ASP A 86 -1.37 -6.88 7.72
N VAL A 87 -1.56 -6.70 6.41
CA VAL A 87 -0.56 -6.14 5.48
C VAL A 87 -1.21 -5.28 4.41
N SER A 88 -0.43 -4.42 3.75
CA SER A 88 -0.85 -3.66 2.57
C SER A 88 0.01 -4.01 1.35
N TYR A 89 -0.58 -3.85 0.16
CA TYR A 89 0.12 -3.97 -1.11
C TYR A 89 -0.40 -2.91 -2.07
N PHE A 90 0.29 -1.75 -2.17
CA PHE A 90 -0.15 -0.64 -3.03
C PHE A 90 0.90 0.45 -3.21
N GLU A 91 2.00 0.46 -2.47
CA GLU A 91 2.83 1.65 -2.28
C GLU A 91 4.31 1.45 -2.58
N THR A 92 4.97 2.56 -2.86
CA THR A 92 6.41 2.64 -3.06
C THR A 92 7.15 2.97 -1.76
N LEU A 93 8.45 2.66 -1.70
CA LEU A 93 9.26 2.94 -0.52
C LEU A 93 9.30 4.44 -0.13
N PRO A 94 9.47 5.40 -1.05
CA PRO A 94 9.43 6.81 -0.68
C PRO A 94 8.09 7.25 -0.09
N TYR A 95 6.97 6.70 -0.57
CA TYR A 95 5.65 6.97 0.01
C TYR A 95 5.55 6.40 1.43
N LEU A 96 5.95 5.15 1.65
CA LEU A 96 5.95 4.51 2.95
C LEU A 96 6.78 5.29 3.99
N GLU A 97 7.99 5.74 3.60
CA GLU A 97 8.88 6.52 4.46
C GLU A 97 8.24 7.86 4.86
N THR A 98 7.63 8.56 3.89
CA THR A 98 6.92 9.81 4.14
C THR A 98 5.71 9.58 5.05
N PHE A 99 4.89 8.56 4.79
CA PHE A 99 3.75 8.19 5.62
C PHE A 99 4.18 7.89 7.07
N ASN A 100 5.21 7.07 7.25
CA ASN A 100 5.73 6.73 8.57
C ASN A 100 6.17 7.98 9.35
N LYS A 101 6.90 8.88 8.68
CA LYS A 101 7.35 10.15 9.27
C LYS A 101 6.17 11.04 9.68
N ASP A 102 5.20 11.23 8.80
CA ASP A 102 4.10 12.17 8.99
C ASP A 102 3.06 11.67 9.99
N LYS A 103 2.86 10.35 10.06
CA LYS A 103 1.88 9.70 10.94
C LYS A 103 2.49 9.11 12.22
N GLY A 104 3.84 9.14 12.35
CA GLY A 104 4.52 8.53 13.50
C GLY A 104 4.37 7.01 13.55
N THR A 105 4.23 6.36 12.39
CA THR A 105 4.08 4.90 12.27
C THR A 105 5.43 4.24 11.98
N HIS A 106 5.48 2.90 12.07
CA HIS A 106 6.69 2.10 11.86
C HIS A 106 6.41 0.89 10.95
N LEU A 107 5.67 1.12 9.86
CA LEU A 107 5.43 0.11 8.85
C LEU A 107 6.73 -0.20 8.10
N VAL A 108 6.89 -1.44 7.67
CA VAL A 108 8.13 -1.90 7.03
C VAL A 108 7.87 -2.58 5.69
N PRO A 109 8.73 -2.34 4.68
CA PRO A 109 8.65 -3.06 3.42
C PRO A 109 9.07 -4.53 3.64
N ILE A 110 8.30 -5.46 3.04
CA ILE A 110 8.55 -6.91 3.16
C ILE A 110 9.07 -7.46 1.84
N LYS A 111 8.41 -7.12 0.72
CA LYS A 111 8.76 -7.64 -0.59
C LYS A 111 8.41 -6.66 -1.70
N GLY A 112 9.41 -6.31 -2.51
CA GLY A 112 9.19 -5.58 -3.76
C GLY A 112 8.57 -6.49 -4.82
N VAL A 113 7.58 -5.98 -5.55
CA VAL A 113 6.79 -6.79 -6.48
C VAL A 113 6.81 -6.24 -7.89
N HIS A 114 6.48 -4.96 -8.12
CA HIS A 114 6.42 -4.40 -9.47
C HIS A 114 6.66 -2.89 -9.47
N ILE A 115 6.88 -2.35 -10.66
CA ILE A 115 6.98 -0.92 -10.93
C ILE A 115 5.76 -0.48 -11.73
N GLU A 116 5.25 0.69 -11.43
CA GLU A 116 4.20 1.39 -12.15
C GLU A 116 4.75 2.72 -12.68
N PRO A 117 5.20 2.79 -13.95
CA PRO A 117 5.73 4.02 -14.51
C PRO A 117 4.68 5.14 -14.53
N MET A 118 4.94 6.23 -13.81
CA MET A 118 4.04 7.40 -13.76
C MET A 118 3.98 8.10 -15.11
N GLY A 119 2.81 8.64 -15.48
CA GLY A 119 2.60 9.27 -16.78
C GLY A 119 2.05 10.69 -16.71
N LEU A 120 2.40 11.51 -17.73
CA LEU A 120 1.79 12.81 -18.03
C LEU A 120 0.73 12.62 -19.11
N TYR A 121 -0.49 13.05 -18.84
CA TYR A 121 -1.64 12.89 -19.74
C TYR A 121 -2.26 14.23 -20.14
N SER A 122 -2.94 14.22 -21.29
CA SER A 122 -3.78 15.33 -21.74
C SER A 122 -5.01 14.80 -22.50
N ALA A 123 -6.15 15.42 -22.27
CA ALA A 123 -7.33 15.20 -23.10
C ALA A 123 -7.33 16.06 -24.39
N LYS A 124 -6.41 17.03 -24.49
CA LYS A 124 -6.39 18.07 -25.52
C LYS A 124 -5.19 17.99 -26.45
N LEU A 125 -4.02 17.70 -25.89
CA LEU A 125 -2.71 17.75 -26.56
C LEU A 125 -2.27 16.36 -27.01
N LYS A 126 -1.48 16.29 -28.07
CA LYS A 126 -0.96 15.05 -28.64
C LYS A 126 0.53 14.85 -28.37
N SER A 127 1.23 15.92 -27.98
CA SER A 127 2.68 15.88 -27.70
C SER A 127 3.09 16.97 -26.70
N VAL A 128 4.23 16.78 -26.05
CA VAL A 128 4.84 17.77 -25.15
C VAL A 128 5.18 19.07 -25.87
N ALA A 129 5.50 18.99 -27.17
CA ALA A 129 5.82 20.17 -27.99
C ALA A 129 4.62 21.13 -28.10
N GLU A 130 3.41 20.62 -28.05
CA GLU A 130 2.16 21.41 -28.13
C GLU A 130 1.76 22.12 -26.84
N ILE A 131 2.46 21.90 -25.74
CA ILE A 131 2.15 22.53 -24.44
C ILE A 131 2.18 24.06 -24.59
N PRO A 132 1.03 24.78 -24.41
CA PRO A 132 0.98 26.23 -24.59
C PRO A 132 1.61 26.97 -23.41
N GLN A 133 1.94 28.23 -23.61
CA GLN A 133 2.34 29.15 -22.54
C GLN A 133 1.21 29.26 -21.51
N GLY A 134 1.58 29.17 -20.22
CA GLY A 134 0.65 29.28 -19.10
C GLY A 134 -0.28 28.08 -18.92
N ALA A 135 0.02 26.94 -19.56
CA ALA A 135 -0.77 25.71 -19.40
C ALA A 135 -0.94 25.31 -17.93
N THR A 136 -2.13 24.79 -17.60
CA THR A 136 -2.45 24.29 -16.27
C THR A 136 -2.08 22.82 -16.18
N VAL A 137 -1.29 22.44 -15.17
CA VAL A 137 -0.83 21.07 -14.89
C VAL A 137 -1.35 20.64 -13.53
N ALA A 138 -2.20 19.62 -13.49
CA ALA A 138 -2.60 18.99 -12.24
C ALA A 138 -1.56 17.92 -11.82
N ILE A 139 -1.16 17.94 -10.57
CA ILE A 139 -0.19 16.99 -9.98
C ILE A 139 -0.70 16.43 -8.64
N PRO A 140 -0.20 15.26 -8.19
CA PRO A 140 -0.51 14.76 -6.85
C PRO A 140 -0.04 15.73 -5.75
N ASN A 141 -0.73 15.74 -4.62
CA ASN A 141 -0.47 16.65 -3.49
C ASN A 141 0.22 15.98 -2.30
N ASP A 142 0.53 14.69 -2.34
CA ASP A 142 1.39 14.07 -1.33
C ASP A 142 2.86 14.25 -1.70
N ALA A 143 3.72 14.54 -0.71
CA ALA A 143 5.10 14.96 -0.93
C ALA A 143 5.91 14.00 -1.80
N SER A 144 5.70 12.69 -1.65
CA SER A 144 6.44 11.67 -2.39
C SER A 144 6.03 11.63 -3.87
N THR A 145 4.73 11.67 -4.17
CA THR A 145 4.26 11.61 -5.56
C THR A 145 4.29 12.97 -6.24
N GLU A 146 4.20 14.10 -5.51
CA GLU A 146 4.50 15.44 -6.01
C GLU A 146 5.95 15.51 -6.51
N GLY A 147 6.91 15.15 -5.66
CA GLY A 147 8.33 15.17 -6.04
C GLY A 147 8.62 14.28 -7.25
N ARG A 148 8.04 13.09 -7.29
CA ARG A 148 8.12 12.17 -8.42
C ARG A 148 7.56 12.78 -9.71
N ALA A 149 6.41 13.45 -9.63
CA ALA A 149 5.79 14.15 -10.76
C ALA A 149 6.68 15.29 -11.29
N LEU A 150 7.26 16.09 -10.40
CA LEU A 150 8.18 17.15 -10.77
C LEU A 150 9.47 16.62 -11.39
N LEU A 151 10.00 15.51 -10.87
CA LEU A 151 11.15 14.82 -11.47
C LEU A 151 10.85 14.32 -12.88
N LEU A 152 9.65 13.79 -13.14
CA LEU A 152 9.23 13.37 -14.49
C LEU A 152 9.30 14.56 -15.47
N LEU A 153 8.74 15.72 -15.08
CA LEU A 153 8.79 16.92 -15.90
C LEU A 153 10.22 17.45 -16.12
N SER A 154 11.02 17.44 -15.04
CA SER A 154 12.41 17.94 -15.09
C SER A 154 13.30 17.09 -15.97
N ARG A 155 13.23 15.76 -15.85
CA ARG A 155 14.01 14.81 -16.68
C ARG A 155 13.67 14.92 -18.16
N ASN A 156 12.48 15.39 -18.50
CA ASN A 156 12.04 15.60 -19.87
C ASN A 156 12.18 17.07 -20.34
N GLY A 157 12.87 17.92 -19.58
CA GLY A 157 13.17 19.31 -19.97
C GLY A 157 11.98 20.26 -19.97
N VAL A 158 10.85 19.88 -19.37
CA VAL A 158 9.64 20.70 -19.28
C VAL A 158 9.80 21.80 -18.23
N ILE A 159 10.44 21.47 -17.11
CA ILE A 159 10.85 22.39 -16.04
C ILE A 159 12.29 22.12 -15.63
N THR A 160 12.87 22.99 -14.80
CA THR A 160 14.15 22.76 -14.13
C THR A 160 13.95 22.81 -12.62
N LEU A 161 14.43 21.78 -11.91
CA LEU A 161 14.43 21.71 -10.44
C LEU A 161 15.81 22.16 -9.91
N LYS A 162 15.82 22.69 -8.69
CA LYS A 162 17.03 23.05 -7.96
C LYS A 162 17.95 21.83 -7.75
N ASP A 163 17.38 20.69 -7.45
CA ASP A 163 18.05 19.38 -7.39
C ASP A 163 17.23 18.36 -8.19
N ALA A 164 17.80 17.87 -9.28
CA ALA A 164 17.16 16.89 -10.16
C ALA A 164 17.21 15.45 -9.60
N ALA A 165 17.77 15.25 -8.41
CA ALA A 165 17.84 13.96 -7.72
C ALA A 165 16.93 13.89 -6.47
N ASP A 166 16.44 15.04 -5.99
CA ASP A 166 15.60 15.11 -4.79
C ASP A 166 14.18 14.55 -5.07
N ALA A 167 13.90 13.36 -4.53
CA ALA A 167 12.61 12.69 -4.66
C ALA A 167 11.47 13.38 -3.88
N LEU A 168 11.78 14.35 -3.02
CA LEU A 168 10.82 15.14 -2.25
C LEU A 168 10.77 16.62 -2.71
N SER A 169 11.23 16.90 -3.93
CA SER A 169 11.09 18.23 -4.54
C SER A 169 9.63 18.67 -4.53
N SER A 170 9.42 19.96 -4.24
CA SER A 170 8.11 20.63 -4.22
C SER A 170 8.04 21.73 -5.29
N LEU A 171 6.89 22.34 -5.47
CA LEU A 171 6.74 23.48 -6.39
C LEU A 171 7.72 24.64 -6.10
N LYS A 172 8.20 24.78 -4.85
CA LYS A 172 9.18 25.80 -4.43
C LYS A 172 10.58 25.53 -4.98
N ASP A 173 10.85 24.30 -5.41
CA ASP A 173 12.15 23.88 -5.93
C ASP A 173 12.25 24.02 -7.45
N ILE A 174 11.20 24.52 -8.11
CA ILE A 174 11.22 24.85 -9.53
C ILE A 174 12.01 26.15 -9.72
N VAL A 175 13.19 26.05 -10.36
CA VAL A 175 14.06 27.18 -10.69
C VAL A 175 13.97 27.60 -12.16
N GLY A 176 13.38 26.74 -13.01
CA GLY A 176 13.13 27.04 -14.43
C GLY A 176 11.76 26.54 -14.86
N ASN A 177 10.95 27.46 -15.40
CA ASN A 177 9.61 27.17 -15.93
C ASN A 177 9.40 27.98 -17.22
N PRO A 178 10.05 27.56 -18.33
CA PRO A 178 10.09 28.37 -19.56
C PRO A 178 8.72 28.56 -20.19
N LYS A 179 7.78 27.65 -19.96
CA LYS A 179 6.40 27.75 -20.47
C LYS A 179 5.45 28.41 -19.47
N GLY A 180 5.92 28.89 -18.31
CA GLY A 180 5.06 29.53 -17.31
C GLY A 180 3.90 28.64 -16.84
N LEU A 181 4.15 27.32 -16.70
CA LEU A 181 3.15 26.34 -16.28
C LEU A 181 2.54 26.72 -14.93
N LYS A 182 1.23 26.52 -14.79
CA LYS A 182 0.47 26.75 -13.57
C LYS A 182 0.09 25.42 -12.95
N PHE A 183 0.64 25.13 -11.80
CA PHE A 183 0.41 23.86 -11.10
C PHE A 183 -0.83 23.90 -10.22
N LYS A 184 -1.56 22.77 -10.16
CA LYS A 184 -2.66 22.51 -9.25
C LYS A 184 -2.37 21.18 -8.53
N GLU A 185 -2.13 21.26 -7.23
CA GLU A 185 -1.92 20.10 -6.38
C GLU A 185 -3.28 19.53 -5.96
N LEU A 186 -3.54 18.27 -6.28
CA LEU A 186 -4.79 17.58 -6.02
C LEU A 186 -4.52 16.18 -5.46
N GLU A 187 -5.48 15.65 -4.73
CA GLU A 187 -5.45 14.23 -4.33
C GLU A 187 -5.33 13.32 -5.56
N GLY A 188 -4.41 12.34 -5.52
CA GLY A 188 -4.07 11.47 -6.65
C GLY A 188 -5.28 10.80 -7.30
N ALA A 189 -6.23 10.32 -6.49
CA ALA A 189 -7.46 9.68 -6.95
C ALA A 189 -8.40 10.62 -7.76
N THR A 190 -8.23 11.94 -7.64
CA THR A 190 -9.06 12.91 -8.37
C THR A 190 -8.50 13.29 -9.73
N LEU A 191 -7.19 13.09 -9.95
CA LEU A 191 -6.48 13.55 -11.15
C LEU A 191 -7.09 13.05 -12.48
N PRO A 192 -7.48 11.78 -12.63
CA PRO A 192 -8.11 11.33 -13.85
C PRO A 192 -9.43 12.06 -14.16
N ARG A 193 -10.18 12.42 -13.12
CA ARG A 193 -11.50 13.07 -13.25
C ARG A 193 -11.42 14.52 -13.71
N VAL A 194 -10.30 15.19 -13.42
CA VAL A 194 -10.08 16.60 -13.80
C VAL A 194 -9.35 16.75 -15.13
N LEU A 195 -8.97 15.66 -15.81
CA LEU A 195 -8.17 15.67 -17.04
C LEU A 195 -8.78 16.55 -18.14
N ASN A 196 -10.11 16.59 -18.26
CA ASN A 196 -10.80 17.47 -19.21
C ASN A 196 -10.85 18.95 -18.80
N GLN A 197 -10.55 19.26 -17.52
CA GLN A 197 -10.64 20.61 -16.94
C GLN A 197 -9.29 21.32 -16.90
N VAL A 198 -8.20 20.60 -17.10
CA VAL A 198 -6.83 21.10 -17.15
C VAL A 198 -6.21 20.88 -18.52
N ASP A 199 -5.02 21.40 -18.76
CA ASP A 199 -4.31 21.12 -20.01
C ASP A 199 -3.52 19.82 -19.91
N LEU A 200 -2.98 19.53 -18.71
CA LEU A 200 -2.16 18.37 -18.43
C LEU A 200 -2.47 17.84 -17.01
N ALA A 201 -2.33 16.54 -16.82
CA ALA A 201 -2.31 15.94 -15.48
C ALA A 201 -1.23 14.85 -15.39
N ILE A 202 -0.47 14.83 -14.29
CA ILE A 202 0.43 13.73 -13.98
C ILE A 202 -0.31 12.77 -13.06
N ILE A 203 -0.47 11.53 -13.51
CA ILE A 203 -1.35 10.56 -12.88
C ILE A 203 -0.56 9.29 -12.55
N ASN A 204 -0.68 8.81 -11.32
CA ASN A 204 -0.17 7.51 -10.90
C ASN A 204 -0.85 6.40 -11.70
N THR A 205 -0.07 5.40 -12.11
CA THR A 205 -0.52 4.38 -13.06
C THR A 205 -1.72 3.57 -12.57
N ASN A 206 -1.82 3.26 -11.29
CA ASN A 206 -3.00 2.58 -10.74
C ASN A 206 -4.30 3.38 -10.97
N TYR A 207 -4.29 4.71 -10.74
CA TYR A 207 -5.44 5.59 -11.00
C TYR A 207 -5.68 5.80 -12.50
N ALA A 208 -4.62 5.83 -13.31
CA ALA A 208 -4.75 5.89 -14.76
C ALA A 208 -5.44 4.63 -15.30
N LEU A 209 -5.00 3.44 -14.89
CA LEU A 209 -5.59 2.16 -15.30
C LEU A 209 -7.04 2.03 -14.83
N ASP A 210 -7.38 2.45 -13.61
CA ASP A 210 -8.76 2.46 -13.11
C ASP A 210 -9.66 3.39 -13.95
N ALA A 211 -9.11 4.50 -14.43
CA ALA A 211 -9.77 5.41 -15.37
C ALA A 211 -9.69 4.95 -16.86
N LYS A 212 -9.19 3.74 -17.12
CA LYS A 212 -9.02 3.16 -18.47
C LYS A 212 -8.01 3.91 -19.35
N LEU A 213 -7.07 4.61 -18.76
CA LEU A 213 -5.91 5.19 -19.42
C LEU A 213 -4.74 4.19 -19.33
N ASN A 214 -4.13 3.86 -20.45
CA ASN A 214 -2.93 3.02 -20.48
C ASN A 214 -1.70 3.91 -20.59
N PRO A 215 -0.79 3.94 -19.58
CA PRO A 215 0.37 4.83 -19.60
C PRO A 215 1.29 4.59 -20.80
N THR A 216 1.39 3.37 -21.31
CA THR A 216 2.23 3.08 -22.48
C THR A 216 1.65 3.54 -23.83
N LYS A 217 0.34 3.86 -23.87
CA LYS A 217 -0.39 4.24 -25.08
C LYS A 217 -0.89 5.69 -25.06
N ASP A 218 -1.33 6.15 -23.88
CA ASP A 218 -2.09 7.39 -23.73
C ASP A 218 -1.28 8.52 -23.08
N ALA A 219 -0.14 8.22 -22.43
CA ALA A 219 0.69 9.24 -21.81
C ALA A 219 1.54 9.99 -22.84
N LEU A 220 1.64 11.32 -22.69
CA LEU A 220 2.56 12.16 -23.45
C LEU A 220 4.02 12.00 -22.99
N LEU A 221 4.20 11.73 -21.70
CA LEU A 221 5.47 11.34 -21.08
C LEU A 221 5.18 10.18 -20.13
N ILE A 222 6.13 9.26 -20.05
CA ILE A 222 6.10 8.14 -19.13
C ILE A 222 7.48 7.98 -18.48
N GLU A 223 7.52 7.57 -17.22
CA GLU A 223 8.77 7.19 -16.55
C GLU A 223 9.44 5.99 -17.22
N ASP A 224 10.76 5.91 -17.05
CA ASP A 224 11.52 4.72 -17.44
C ASP A 224 11.06 3.50 -16.61
N SER A 225 10.96 2.34 -17.26
CA SER A 225 10.65 1.06 -16.62
C SER A 225 11.71 0.59 -15.60
N LYS A 226 12.87 1.26 -15.54
CA LYS A 226 13.92 1.07 -14.53
C LYS A 226 13.79 2.04 -13.36
N SER A 227 12.64 2.71 -13.24
CA SER A 227 12.31 3.61 -12.13
C SER A 227 12.55 2.92 -10.77
N PRO A 228 13.09 3.64 -9.75
CA PRO A 228 13.31 3.10 -8.41
C PRO A 228 12.01 2.90 -7.62
N TYR A 229 10.88 3.34 -8.14
CA TYR A 229 9.59 3.32 -7.46
C TYR A 229 8.91 1.94 -7.55
N VAL A 230 9.54 0.95 -6.93
CA VAL A 230 8.96 -0.40 -6.77
C VAL A 230 7.81 -0.35 -5.79
N ASN A 231 6.71 -1.04 -6.10
CA ASN A 231 5.58 -1.28 -5.20
C ASN A 231 5.86 -2.48 -4.31
N TYR A 232 5.57 -2.35 -3.00
CA TYR A 232 5.91 -3.32 -1.97
C TYR A 232 4.67 -3.94 -1.31
N LEU A 233 4.83 -5.19 -0.90
CA LEU A 233 4.07 -5.74 0.21
C LEU A 233 4.66 -5.13 1.49
N VAL A 234 3.80 -4.52 2.31
CA VAL A 234 4.17 -3.79 3.53
C VAL A 234 3.43 -4.38 4.73
N GLY A 235 4.07 -4.39 5.86
CA GLY A 235 3.50 -4.86 7.13
C GLY A 235 4.06 -4.11 8.32
N ARG A 236 3.90 -4.71 9.49
CA ARG A 236 4.41 -4.18 10.77
C ARG A 236 5.67 -4.95 11.19
N LEU A 237 6.44 -4.37 12.10
CA LEU A 237 7.60 -5.06 12.71
C LEU A 237 7.20 -6.36 13.42
N ASP A 238 6.01 -6.41 14.02
CA ASP A 238 5.52 -7.57 14.78
C ASP A 238 5.00 -8.71 13.90
N ASN A 239 4.67 -8.47 12.63
CA ASN A 239 4.14 -9.50 11.73
C ASN A 239 4.96 -9.73 10.44
N LYS A 240 6.01 -8.97 10.17
CA LYS A 240 6.83 -9.14 8.95
C LYS A 240 7.41 -10.54 8.78
N ASP A 241 7.59 -11.26 9.89
CA ASP A 241 8.14 -12.61 9.93
C ASP A 241 7.07 -13.71 10.06
N ASP A 242 5.77 -13.36 10.10
CA ASP A 242 4.66 -14.30 10.11
C ASP A 242 4.74 -15.23 8.88
N PRO A 243 4.68 -16.57 9.08
CA PRO A 243 4.71 -17.55 7.98
C PRO A 243 3.67 -17.29 6.90
N ARG A 244 2.49 -16.76 7.25
CA ARG A 244 1.42 -16.40 6.30
C ARG A 244 1.84 -15.22 5.42
N VAL A 245 2.48 -14.21 6.02
CA VAL A 245 2.99 -13.03 5.30
C VAL A 245 4.13 -13.43 4.37
N LYS A 246 5.07 -14.27 4.82
CA LYS A 246 6.15 -14.81 3.99
C LYS A 246 5.62 -15.63 2.81
N LYS A 247 4.57 -16.41 3.04
CA LYS A 247 3.90 -17.21 1.99
C LYS A 247 3.25 -16.31 0.94
N LEU A 248 2.54 -15.26 1.36
CA LEU A 248 1.99 -14.24 0.45
C LEU A 248 3.10 -13.55 -0.34
N ALA A 249 4.18 -13.10 0.32
CA ALA A 249 5.34 -12.46 -0.34
C ALA A 249 5.96 -13.35 -1.43
N ALA A 250 6.12 -14.64 -1.15
CA ALA A 250 6.62 -15.61 -2.12
C ALA A 250 5.65 -15.79 -3.31
N ALA A 251 4.35 -15.88 -3.04
CA ALA A 251 3.33 -16.05 -4.07
C ALA A 251 3.25 -14.84 -5.02
N LEU A 252 3.48 -13.61 -4.52
CA LEU A 252 3.47 -12.39 -5.31
C LEU A 252 4.65 -12.28 -6.30
N THR A 253 5.69 -13.10 -6.16
CA THR A 253 6.92 -13.01 -6.95
C THR A 253 7.24 -14.29 -7.73
N THR A 254 6.20 -15.01 -8.16
CA THR A 254 6.35 -16.22 -8.98
C THR A 254 6.42 -15.92 -10.48
N PRO A 255 6.96 -16.84 -11.30
CA PRO A 255 6.94 -16.71 -12.76
C PRO A 255 5.54 -16.54 -13.34
N GLU A 256 4.52 -17.16 -12.76
CA GLU A 256 3.12 -17.04 -13.19
C GLU A 256 2.58 -15.63 -12.96
N VAL A 257 2.91 -15.00 -11.84
CA VAL A 257 2.56 -13.59 -11.56
C VAL A 257 3.25 -12.66 -12.54
N ARG A 258 4.53 -12.91 -12.86
CA ARG A 258 5.25 -12.17 -13.90
C ARG A 258 4.52 -12.24 -15.23
N ALA A 259 4.18 -13.45 -15.67
CA ALA A 259 3.47 -13.67 -16.93
C ALA A 259 2.09 -12.98 -16.94
N PHE A 260 1.35 -13.10 -15.84
CA PHE A 260 0.06 -12.42 -15.66
C PHE A 260 0.18 -10.90 -15.82
N MET A 261 1.15 -10.27 -15.12
CA MET A 261 1.35 -8.82 -15.21
C MET A 261 1.72 -8.38 -16.64
N GLN A 262 2.65 -9.09 -17.28
CA GLN A 262 3.09 -8.79 -18.64
C GLN A 262 1.94 -8.89 -19.66
N GLN A 263 1.13 -9.94 -19.56
CA GLN A 263 0.02 -10.17 -20.47
C GLN A 263 -1.12 -9.19 -20.24
N LYS A 264 -1.47 -8.93 -18.97
CA LYS A 264 -2.66 -8.14 -18.63
C LYS A 264 -2.46 -6.64 -18.81
N TYR A 265 -1.28 -6.12 -18.42
CA TYR A 265 -1.06 -4.67 -18.36
C TYR A 265 -0.17 -4.13 -19.49
N GLU A 266 0.33 -4.99 -20.38
CA GLU A 266 1.02 -4.60 -21.62
C GLU A 266 2.12 -3.53 -21.39
N GLY A 267 2.91 -3.69 -20.32
CA GLY A 267 4.00 -2.79 -19.96
C GLY A 267 3.63 -1.64 -19.01
N ALA A 268 2.34 -1.42 -18.72
CA ALA A 268 1.93 -0.45 -17.70
C ALA A 268 2.31 -0.88 -16.27
N VAL A 269 2.48 -2.19 -16.05
CA VAL A 269 2.93 -2.79 -14.79
C VAL A 269 4.11 -3.70 -15.09
N VAL A 270 5.26 -3.40 -14.53
CA VAL A 270 6.53 -4.07 -14.82
C VAL A 270 6.98 -4.89 -13.61
N PRO A 271 7.07 -6.23 -13.69
CA PRO A 271 7.59 -7.04 -12.60
C PRO A 271 9.01 -6.62 -12.19
N ALA A 272 9.25 -6.51 -10.87
CA ALA A 272 10.53 -6.06 -10.29
C ALA A 272 11.28 -7.19 -9.54
N PHE A 273 11.04 -8.45 -9.91
CA PHE A 273 11.64 -9.65 -9.30
C PHE A 273 12.15 -10.63 -10.35
#